data_96d5926291b717dd5920eb7beb9ae537
#
_entry.id   96d5926291b717dd5920eb7beb9ae537
#
_cell.length_a   1.000
_cell.length_b   1.000
_cell.length_c   1.000
_cell.angle_alpha   90.00
_cell.angle_beta   90.00
_cell.angle_gamma   90.00
#
_symmetry.space_group_name_H-M   'P 1'
#
loop_
_entity.id
_entity.type
_entity.pdbx_description
1 polymer ?
#
loop_
_entity_poly.entity_id
_entity_poly.type
_entity_poly.pdbx_seq_one_letter_code
_entity_poly.pdbx_strand_id
1 'polypeptide(L)'
;MFEQEQQDAVRVVEEFLKQAKLKKGDLVVIGCSTSEIASHRIGSYSNADLGEAVFLAMQGAFAKEEISIATQCCEHLNRALIIERKDAERFGYEEVNVVPQPKAGGSFSTAAWKHMQEPVAVEHIQAKGGIDIGDTLIGMHLRAVAVPVRIEQMDLNREKS
;
A
#
# COMPACT_ATOMS: atom_id res chain seq x y z
N MET A 1 -10.65 10.69 -13.61
CA MET A 1 -11.45 9.47 -13.42
C MET A 1 -11.25 8.94 -12.01
N PHE A 2 -11.32 8.52 -11.15
CA PHE A 2 -11.06 8.10 -9.77
C PHE A 2 -10.61 9.24 -8.85
N GLU A 3 -11.00 10.48 -9.15
CA GLU A 3 -10.57 11.65 -8.36
C GLU A 3 -11.00 11.53 -6.90
N GLN A 4 -12.21 11.02 -6.64
CA GLN A 4 -12.71 10.87 -5.29
C GLN A 4 -11.90 9.83 -4.51
N GLU A 5 -11.64 8.69 -5.15
CA GLU A 5 -10.85 7.62 -4.52
C GLU A 5 -9.43 8.09 -4.24
N GLN A 6 -8.86 8.87 -5.15
CA GLN A 6 -7.52 9.42 -4.95
C GLN A 6 -7.51 10.44 -3.81
N GLN A 7 -8.50 11.30 -3.73
CA GLN A 7 -8.61 12.27 -2.62
C GLN A 7 -8.77 11.56 -1.28
N ASP A 8 -9.58 10.52 -1.25
CA ASP A 8 -9.79 9.73 -0.04
C ASP A 8 -8.49 9.03 0.38
N ALA A 9 -7.74 8.50 -0.59
CA ALA A 9 -6.46 7.84 -0.32
C ALA A 9 -5.45 8.83 0.26
N VAL A 10 -5.36 10.03 -0.30
CA VAL A 10 -4.47 11.07 0.21
C VAL A 10 -4.87 11.45 1.64
N ARG A 11 -6.16 11.58 1.90
CA ARG A 11 -6.64 11.92 3.26
C ARG A 11 -6.28 10.84 4.27
N VAL A 12 -6.41 9.57 3.88
CA VAL A 12 -6.00 8.44 4.75
C VAL A 12 -4.51 8.55 5.09
N VAL A 13 -3.68 8.82 4.09
CA VAL A 13 -2.23 8.97 4.31
C VAL A 13 -1.95 10.14 5.24
N GLU A 14 -2.59 11.28 5.02
CA GLU A 14 -2.37 12.48 5.83
C GLU A 14 -2.77 12.24 7.29
N GLU A 15 -3.92 11.60 7.52
CA GLU A 15 -4.36 11.28 8.88
C GLU A 15 -3.43 10.26 9.55
N PHE A 16 -2.99 9.27 8.78
CA PHE A 16 -2.02 8.30 9.27
C PHE A 16 -0.72 8.98 9.70
N LEU A 17 -0.21 9.88 8.88
CA LEU A 17 1.05 10.58 9.17
C LEU A 17 0.96 11.46 10.41
N LYS A 18 -0.21 12.05 10.68
CA LYS A 18 -0.41 12.84 11.90
C LYS A 18 -0.27 11.98 13.15
N GLN A 19 -0.73 10.74 13.09
CA GLN A 19 -0.76 9.87 14.27
C GLN A 19 0.49 9.02 14.42
N ALA A 20 1.10 8.62 13.31
CA ALA A 20 2.21 7.68 13.33
C ALA A 20 3.53 8.31 13.75
N LYS A 21 3.68 9.63 13.63
CA LYS A 21 4.89 10.36 14.02
C LYS A 21 6.16 9.78 13.40
N LEU A 22 6.10 9.58 12.10
CA LEU A 22 7.21 8.98 11.35
C LEU A 22 8.29 10.02 11.05
N LYS A 23 9.50 9.54 10.83
CA LYS A 23 10.63 10.34 10.42
C LYS A 23 10.95 10.07 8.96
N LYS A 24 11.60 11.04 8.32
CA LYS A 24 12.13 10.87 6.97
C LYS A 24 12.91 9.55 6.88
N GLY A 25 12.63 8.77 5.86
CA GLY A 25 13.27 7.50 5.64
C GLY A 25 12.62 6.31 6.33
N ASP A 26 11.63 6.52 7.19
CA ASP A 26 10.91 5.41 7.78
C ASP A 26 10.13 4.64 6.72
N LEU A 27 9.89 3.36 6.98
CA LEU A 27 9.20 2.48 6.05
C LEU A 27 7.77 2.21 6.52
N VAL A 28 6.83 2.32 5.58
CA VAL A 28 5.41 2.03 5.82
C VAL A 28 4.99 0.91 4.88
N VAL A 29 4.26 -0.08 5.40
CA VAL A 29 3.67 -1.12 4.56
C VAL A 29 2.23 -0.77 4.24
N ILE A 30 1.82 -1.01 3.00
CA ILE A 30 0.44 -0.79 2.57
C ILE A 30 -0.12 -2.11 2.04
N GLY A 31 -1.21 -2.56 2.65
CA GLY A 31 -2.02 -3.63 2.12
C GLY A 31 -3.31 -3.03 1.59
N CYS A 32 -3.64 -3.31 0.34
CA CYS A 32 -4.82 -2.69 -0.28
C CYS A 32 -5.54 -3.69 -1.16
N SER A 33 -6.81 -3.92 -0.84
CA SER A 33 -7.70 -4.73 -1.67
C SER A 33 -8.51 -3.81 -2.57
N THR A 34 -8.12 -3.73 -3.84
CA THR A 34 -8.84 -2.91 -4.80
C THR A 34 -10.23 -3.47 -5.09
N SER A 35 -10.42 -4.78 -4.94
CA SER A 35 -11.75 -5.37 -5.10
C SER A 35 -12.70 -4.90 -3.99
N GLU A 36 -12.20 -4.68 -2.78
CA GLU A 36 -13.02 -4.12 -1.71
C GLU A 36 -13.42 -2.67 -2.00
N ILE A 37 -12.50 -1.88 -2.52
CA ILE A 37 -12.81 -0.51 -2.93
C ILE A 37 -13.83 -0.52 -4.07
N ALA A 38 -13.63 -1.40 -5.04
CA ALA A 38 -14.45 -1.48 -6.24
C ALA A 38 -15.83 -2.10 -5.98
N SER A 39 -16.03 -2.81 -4.88
CA SER A 39 -17.28 -3.55 -4.61
C SER A 39 -18.52 -2.66 -4.60
N HIS A 40 -18.34 -1.36 -4.37
CA HIS A 40 -19.44 -0.40 -4.31
C HIS A 40 -19.60 0.40 -5.60
N ARG A 41 -18.88 0.05 -6.65
CA ARG A 41 -18.94 0.74 -7.93
C ARG A 41 -19.54 -0.16 -8.98
N ILE A 42 -20.45 0.44 -9.75
CA ILE A 42 -21.00 -0.19 -10.94
C ILE A 42 -20.42 0.57 -12.12
N GLY A 43 -19.62 -0.10 -12.95
CA GLY A 43 -19.05 0.60 -14.07
C GLY A 43 -18.08 -0.27 -14.85
N SER A 44 -17.52 0.33 -15.90
CA SER A 44 -16.68 -0.34 -16.89
C SER A 44 -15.20 -0.34 -16.53
N TYR A 45 -14.83 0.22 -15.38
CA TYR A 45 -13.43 0.33 -15.00
C TYR A 45 -12.92 -0.94 -14.35
N SER A 46 -11.69 -1.30 -14.67
CA SER A 46 -11.07 -2.49 -14.10
C SER A 46 -10.49 -2.18 -12.71
N ASN A 47 -10.30 -3.26 -11.92
CA ASN A 47 -9.59 -3.15 -10.65
C ASN A 47 -8.15 -2.66 -10.86
N ALA A 48 -7.55 -2.99 -12.00
CA ALA A 48 -6.19 -2.55 -12.33
C ALA A 48 -6.11 -1.03 -12.43
N ASP A 49 -7.09 -0.41 -13.11
CA ASP A 49 -7.12 1.06 -13.24
C ASP A 49 -7.32 1.73 -11.89
N LEU A 50 -8.21 1.21 -11.08
CA LEU A 50 -8.44 1.73 -9.74
C LEU A 50 -7.21 1.56 -8.86
N GLY A 51 -6.60 0.39 -8.90
CA GLY A 51 -5.38 0.11 -8.11
C GLY A 51 -4.26 1.06 -8.47
N GLU A 52 -4.07 1.32 -9.76
CA GLU A 52 -3.05 2.25 -10.23
C GLU A 52 -3.32 3.68 -9.73
N ALA A 53 -4.57 4.13 -9.84
CA ALA A 53 -4.94 5.48 -9.42
C ALA A 53 -4.72 5.67 -7.91
N VAL A 54 -5.15 4.72 -7.11
CA VAL A 54 -5.00 4.79 -5.65
C VAL A 54 -3.53 4.69 -5.26
N PHE A 55 -2.77 3.80 -5.90
CA PHE A 55 -1.34 3.67 -5.62
C PHE A 55 -0.60 4.97 -5.89
N LEU A 56 -0.84 5.59 -7.04
CA LEU A 56 -0.15 6.85 -7.40
C LEU A 56 -0.46 7.96 -6.42
N ALA A 57 -1.71 8.05 -5.96
CA ALA A 57 -2.11 9.05 -4.97
C ALA A 57 -1.38 8.82 -3.64
N MET A 58 -1.32 7.58 -3.17
CA MET A 58 -0.64 7.27 -1.91
C MET A 58 0.87 7.44 -2.03
N GLN A 59 1.45 7.00 -3.14
CA GLN A 59 2.89 7.17 -3.39
C GLN A 59 3.28 8.65 -3.33
N GLY A 60 2.51 9.51 -3.98
CA GLY A 60 2.78 10.94 -3.97
C GLY A 60 2.68 11.55 -2.58
N ALA A 61 1.67 11.14 -1.82
CA ALA A 61 1.47 11.66 -0.47
C ALA A 61 2.61 11.28 0.47
N PHE A 62 3.09 10.03 0.39
CA PHE A 62 4.24 9.61 1.20
C PHE A 62 5.55 10.24 0.71
N ALA A 63 5.71 10.39 -0.60
CA ALA A 63 6.92 10.98 -1.16
C ALA A 63 7.15 12.41 -0.68
N LYS A 64 6.09 13.19 -0.48
CA LYS A 64 6.18 14.56 0.04
C LYS A 64 6.89 14.59 1.40
N GLU A 65 6.69 13.58 2.21
CA GLU A 65 7.28 13.48 3.54
C GLU A 65 8.53 12.60 3.56
N GLU A 66 8.99 12.18 2.40
CA GLU A 66 10.17 11.32 2.23
C GLU A 66 10.06 10.03 3.05
N ILE A 67 8.87 9.46 3.08
CA ILE A 67 8.60 8.17 3.72
C ILE A 67 8.67 7.08 2.65
N SER A 68 9.38 6.01 2.95
CA SER A 68 9.49 4.86 2.05
C SER A 68 8.27 3.95 2.21
N ILE A 69 7.85 3.33 1.12
CA ILE A 69 6.69 2.44 1.15
C ILE A 69 7.02 1.05 0.61
N ALA A 70 6.32 0.06 1.14
CA ALA A 70 6.31 -1.29 0.62
C ALA A 70 4.86 -1.71 0.45
N THR A 71 4.54 -2.43 -0.62
CA THR A 71 3.18 -2.89 -0.86
C THR A 71 3.12 -4.40 -0.71
N GLN A 72 2.06 -4.88 -0.04
CA GLN A 72 1.88 -6.31 0.17
C GLN A 72 1.20 -6.94 -1.04
N CYS A 73 1.78 -8.02 -1.54
CA CYS A 73 1.12 -8.88 -2.53
C CYS A 73 0.10 -9.76 -1.84
N CYS A 74 -0.82 -10.34 -2.62
CA CYS A 74 -1.83 -11.24 -2.08
C CYS A 74 -1.23 -12.62 -1.75
N GLU A 75 -2.07 -13.52 -1.26
CA GLU A 75 -1.67 -14.86 -0.86
C GLU A 75 -1.11 -15.69 -2.03
N HIS A 76 -1.47 -15.37 -3.26
CA HIS A 76 -0.95 -16.10 -4.43
C HIS A 76 0.56 -15.90 -4.59
N LEU A 77 1.11 -14.83 -4.05
CA LEU A 77 2.56 -14.62 -3.98
C LEU A 77 3.04 -14.65 -2.53
N ASN A 78 2.32 -15.41 -1.70
CA ASN A 78 2.69 -15.62 -0.30
C ASN A 78 2.95 -14.31 0.44
N ARG A 79 2.21 -13.27 0.10
CA ARG A 79 2.28 -11.93 0.71
C ARG A 79 3.67 -11.30 0.66
N ALA A 80 4.44 -11.59 -0.40
CA ALA A 80 5.70 -10.92 -0.65
C ALA A 80 5.47 -9.41 -0.77
N LEU A 81 6.50 -8.63 -0.56
CA LEU A 81 6.38 -7.17 -0.54
C LEU A 81 7.17 -6.55 -1.68
N ILE A 82 6.57 -5.54 -2.30
CA ILE A 82 7.22 -4.79 -3.36
C ILE A 82 7.76 -3.50 -2.76
N ILE A 83 9.03 -3.24 -2.97
CA ILE A 83 9.74 -2.15 -2.33
C ILE A 83 10.78 -1.61 -3.32
N GLU A 84 11.21 -0.35 -3.15
CA GLU A 84 12.33 0.17 -3.93
C GLU A 84 13.63 -0.56 -3.56
N ARG A 85 14.45 -0.85 -4.56
CA ARG A 85 15.73 -1.53 -4.33
C ARG A 85 16.60 -0.80 -3.31
N LYS A 86 16.66 0.53 -3.39
CA LYS A 86 17.47 1.32 -2.45
C LYS A 86 17.03 1.09 -1.00
N ASP A 87 15.74 0.93 -0.77
CA ASP A 87 15.21 0.69 0.56
C ASP A 87 15.48 -0.74 1.01
N ALA A 88 15.31 -1.71 0.13
CA ALA A 88 15.64 -3.10 0.44
C ALA A 88 17.12 -3.24 0.84
N GLU A 89 18.01 -2.59 0.10
CA GLU A 89 19.44 -2.61 0.40
C GLU A 89 19.76 -1.91 1.70
N ARG A 90 19.16 -0.74 1.91
CA ARG A 90 19.37 0.08 3.10
C ARG A 90 18.96 -0.65 4.38
N PHE A 91 17.87 -1.39 4.33
CA PHE A 91 17.36 -2.14 5.48
C PHE A 91 17.92 -3.56 5.56
N GLY A 92 18.63 -4.01 4.52
CA GLY A 92 19.18 -5.38 4.50
C GLY A 92 18.15 -6.46 4.25
N TYR A 93 17.08 -6.14 3.52
CA TYR A 93 16.05 -7.13 3.20
C TYR A 93 16.47 -8.00 2.02
N GLU A 94 16.20 -9.29 2.12
CA GLU A 94 16.58 -10.25 1.09
C GLU A 94 15.57 -10.22 -0.06
N GLU A 95 16.10 -10.03 -1.28
CA GLU A 95 15.30 -10.02 -2.49
C GLU A 95 14.87 -11.44 -2.88
N VAL A 96 13.62 -11.58 -3.30
CA VAL A 96 13.09 -12.82 -3.83
C VAL A 96 12.63 -12.61 -5.26
N ASN A 97 12.54 -13.72 -6.01
CA ASN A 97 12.27 -13.65 -7.44
C ASN A 97 10.79 -13.86 -7.75
N VAL A 98 9.99 -12.81 -7.49
CA VAL A 98 8.57 -12.80 -7.88
C VAL A 98 8.24 -11.48 -8.53
N VAL A 99 7.27 -11.50 -9.43
CA VAL A 99 6.77 -10.30 -10.11
C VAL A 99 5.25 -10.30 -9.99
N PRO A 100 4.66 -9.26 -9.40
CA PRO A 100 3.21 -9.25 -9.22
C PRO A 100 2.45 -9.07 -10.53
N GLN A 101 1.28 -9.68 -10.59
CA GLN A 101 0.34 -9.60 -11.69
C GLN A 101 -1.02 -9.24 -11.10
N PRO A 102 -1.96 -8.68 -11.88
CA PRO A 102 -3.27 -8.34 -11.32
C PRO A 102 -3.98 -9.52 -10.65
N LYS A 103 -3.81 -10.73 -11.18
CA LYS A 103 -4.44 -11.92 -10.62
C LYS A 103 -3.52 -12.72 -9.70
N ALA A 104 -2.27 -12.30 -9.53
CA ALA A 104 -1.33 -12.94 -8.63
C ALA A 104 -0.42 -11.86 -8.06
N GLY A 105 -0.77 -11.36 -6.89
CA GLY A 105 -0.11 -10.24 -6.24
C GLY A 105 -1.00 -9.03 -6.05
N GLY A 106 -2.03 -8.90 -6.90
CA GLY A 106 -3.03 -7.85 -6.79
C GLY A 106 -2.71 -6.61 -7.61
N SER A 107 -3.74 -5.82 -7.88
CA SER A 107 -3.62 -4.63 -8.73
C SER A 107 -2.77 -3.53 -8.09
N PHE A 108 -2.85 -3.40 -6.77
CA PHE A 108 -2.09 -2.37 -6.06
C PHE A 108 -0.58 -2.64 -6.14
N SER A 109 -0.15 -3.87 -5.84
CA SER A 109 1.27 -4.24 -5.94
C SER A 109 1.76 -4.28 -7.38
N THR A 110 0.89 -4.63 -8.33
CA THR A 110 1.23 -4.55 -9.75
C THR A 110 1.51 -3.11 -10.16
N ALA A 111 0.71 -2.15 -9.66
CA ALA A 111 0.94 -0.74 -9.90
C ALA A 111 2.26 -0.28 -9.27
N ALA A 112 2.57 -0.75 -8.07
CA ALA A 112 3.83 -0.45 -7.41
C ALA A 112 5.01 -0.91 -8.27
N TRP A 113 4.94 -2.13 -8.78
CA TRP A 113 5.98 -2.67 -9.65
C TRP A 113 6.19 -1.82 -10.90
N LYS A 114 5.09 -1.35 -11.46
CA LYS A 114 5.13 -0.52 -12.67
C LYS A 114 5.71 0.88 -12.42
N HIS A 115 5.39 1.46 -11.28
CA HIS A 115 5.67 2.89 -11.05
C HIS A 115 6.85 3.19 -10.12
N MET A 116 7.34 2.22 -9.37
CA MET A 116 8.57 2.41 -8.61
C MET A 116 9.76 2.52 -9.56
N GLN A 117 10.81 3.22 -9.14
CA GLN A 117 11.98 3.44 -9.98
C GLN A 117 12.73 2.14 -10.23
N GLU A 118 13.01 1.39 -9.17
CA GLU A 118 13.66 0.09 -9.24
C GLU A 118 12.96 -0.87 -8.29
N PRO A 119 11.79 -1.39 -8.70
CA PRO A 119 11.03 -2.28 -7.81
C PRO A 119 11.71 -3.63 -7.65
N VAL A 120 11.69 -4.13 -6.42
CA VAL A 120 12.12 -5.50 -6.11
C VAL A 120 11.08 -6.12 -5.19
N ALA A 121 11.05 -7.44 -5.14
CA ALA A 121 10.24 -8.16 -4.19
C ALA A 121 11.11 -8.68 -3.06
N VAL A 122 10.62 -8.59 -1.84
CA VAL A 122 11.31 -9.12 -0.66
C VAL A 122 10.36 -10.00 0.13
N GLU A 123 10.92 -10.92 0.91
CA GLU A 123 10.15 -11.87 1.68
C GLU A 123 9.67 -11.29 3.01
N HIS A 124 10.52 -10.57 3.70
CA HIS A 124 10.24 -10.03 5.03
C HIS A 124 10.65 -8.58 5.15
N ILE A 125 9.83 -7.81 5.88
CA ILE A 125 10.17 -6.44 6.28
C ILE A 125 9.78 -6.25 7.74
N GLN A 126 10.25 -5.16 8.34
CA GLN A 126 9.78 -4.69 9.63
C GLN A 126 9.44 -3.22 9.50
N ALA A 127 8.25 -2.93 9.00
CA ALA A 127 7.80 -1.58 8.77
C ALA A 127 7.50 -0.87 10.09
N LYS A 128 7.74 0.43 10.13
CA LYS A 128 7.48 1.23 11.31
C LYS A 128 5.99 1.51 11.50
N GLY A 129 5.24 1.49 10.42
CA GLY A 129 3.79 1.63 10.46
C GLY A 129 3.19 0.99 9.23
N GLY A 130 1.87 0.92 9.19
CA GLY A 130 1.19 0.34 8.06
C GLY A 130 -0.24 0.82 7.91
N ILE A 131 -0.74 0.71 6.68
CA ILE A 131 -2.13 1.01 6.34
C ILE A 131 -2.72 -0.23 5.70
N ASP A 132 -3.86 -0.65 6.20
CA ASP A 132 -4.57 -1.81 5.67
C ASP A 132 -5.93 -1.37 5.15
N ILE A 133 -6.12 -1.45 3.85
CA ILE A 133 -7.38 -1.12 3.20
C ILE A 133 -8.01 -2.41 2.70
N GLY A 134 -9.08 -2.85 3.36
CA GLY A 134 -9.82 -4.03 2.94
C GLY A 134 -9.44 -5.33 3.66
N ASP A 135 -8.94 -5.24 4.88
CA ASP A 135 -8.61 -6.40 5.72
C ASP A 135 -7.66 -7.38 5.03
N THR A 136 -6.56 -6.86 4.54
CA THR A 136 -5.55 -7.67 3.86
C THR A 136 -4.58 -8.34 4.84
N LEU A 137 -4.62 -7.94 6.11
CA LEU A 137 -3.82 -8.50 7.20
C LEU A 137 -2.33 -8.27 6.98
N ILE A 138 -1.84 -7.16 7.52
CA ILE A 138 -0.44 -6.73 7.34
C ILE A 138 0.41 -6.88 8.61
N GLY A 139 -0.18 -7.41 9.70
CA GLY A 139 0.49 -7.41 11.01
C GLY A 139 1.87 -8.03 11.02
N MET A 140 2.09 -9.08 10.22
CA MET A 140 3.36 -9.78 10.16
C MET A 140 4.48 -8.92 9.56
N HIS A 141 4.13 -7.82 8.91
CA HIS A 141 5.11 -6.94 8.26
C HIS A 141 5.50 -5.75 9.12
N LEU A 142 4.90 -5.62 10.30
CA LEU A 142 5.16 -4.52 11.21
C LEU A 142 6.17 -4.93 12.27
N ARG A 143 6.79 -3.94 12.90
CA ARG A 143 7.59 -4.20 14.10
C ARG A 143 6.72 -4.86 15.16
N ALA A 144 7.35 -5.62 16.05
CA ALA A 144 6.65 -6.43 17.03
C ALA A 144 5.71 -5.62 17.93
N VAL A 145 6.06 -4.36 18.20
CA VAL A 145 5.20 -3.47 18.99
C VAL A 145 4.53 -2.49 18.08
N ALA A 146 3.23 -2.66 17.86
CA ALA A 146 2.43 -1.78 17.04
C ALA A 146 1.16 -1.42 17.79
N VAL A 147 0.76 -0.17 17.68
CA VAL A 147 -0.47 0.32 18.31
C VAL A 147 -1.49 0.55 17.20
N PRO A 148 -2.61 -0.15 17.22
CA PRO A 148 -3.64 0.06 16.21
C PRO A 148 -4.30 1.42 16.41
N VAL A 149 -4.57 2.08 15.29
CA VAL A 149 -5.23 3.38 15.26
C VAL A 149 -6.36 3.29 14.26
N ARG A 150 -7.50 3.86 14.58
CA ARG A 150 -8.62 3.91 13.68
C ARG A 150 -8.76 5.32 13.13
N ILE A 151 -8.82 5.43 11.82
CA ILE A 151 -9.04 6.70 11.13
C ILE A 151 -10.53 6.80 10.84
N GLU A 152 -11.16 7.91 11.23
CA GLU A 152 -12.60 8.08 11.09
C GLU A 152 -13.07 7.99 9.64
N GLN A 153 -12.28 8.47 8.69
CA GLN A 153 -12.63 8.47 7.28
C GLN A 153 -11.94 7.32 6.57
N MET A 154 -12.38 6.10 6.89
CA MET A 154 -11.69 4.89 6.44
C MET A 154 -12.19 4.31 5.12
N ASP A 155 -13.45 4.56 4.79
CA ASP A 155 -14.08 3.85 3.68
C ASP A 155 -13.86 4.58 2.37
N LEU A 156 -12.91 4.12 1.58
CA LEU A 156 -12.69 4.67 0.24
C LEU A 156 -13.89 4.34 -0.64
N ASN A 157 -14.59 5.38 -1.07
CA ASN A 157 -15.74 5.27 -1.96
C ASN A 157 -16.88 4.42 -1.40
N ARG A 158 -17.09 4.46 -0.09
CA ARG A 158 -18.21 3.78 0.56
C ARG A 158 -19.13 4.80 1.18
N GLU A 159 -20.42 4.49 1.19
CA GLU A 159 -21.37 5.30 1.93
C GLU A 159 -21.17 5.04 3.41
N LYS A 160 -21.23 6.09 4.19
CA LYS A 160 -21.22 5.94 5.63
C LYS A 160 -22.60 5.49 6.09
N SER A 161 -22.63 4.37 6.70
CA SER A 161 -23.85 3.89 7.32
C SER A 161 -23.95 4.41 8.74
#